data_e28c1c0922fb674037b8c3178b92cc14
#
_entry.id   e28c1c0922fb674037b8c3178b92cc14
#
_cell.length_a   1.000
_cell.length_b   1.000
_cell.length_c   1.000
_cell.angle_alpha   90.00
_cell.angle_beta   90.00
_cell.angle_gamma   90.00
#
_symmetry.space_group_name_H-M   'P 1'
#
loop_
_entity.id
_entity.type
_entity.pdbx_description
1 polymer ?
#
loop_
_entity_poly.entity_id
_entity_poly.type
_entity_poly.pdbx_seq_one_letter_code
_entity_poly.pdbx_strand_id
1 'polypeptide(L)'
;MLDTHINEFQYTEISPPLIVNEEVMFGTGQLPKFEEDQFEIKFDNSEQRKFLIPTAEVVLTNLVRKSVIDKNQLQKRFVASTPCFRKEAGSYGKDTKGMIRQHQFYKVELVSIVEPSKCLEELERMSICAEKILKKLRKLKLTV
;
A
#
# COMPACT_ATOMS: atom_id res chain seq x y z
N MET A 1 -4.37 -9.34 -11.75
CA MET A 1 -3.98 -9.34 -10.31
C MET A 1 -5.16 -8.94 -9.44
N LEU A 2 -5.76 -7.77 -9.65
CA LEU A 2 -6.88 -7.26 -8.85
C LEU A 2 -8.04 -8.28 -8.79
N ASP A 3 -8.58 -8.70 -9.95
CA ASP A 3 -9.67 -9.67 -10.02
C ASP A 3 -9.41 -10.99 -9.27
N THR A 4 -8.16 -11.44 -9.24
CA THR A 4 -7.78 -12.64 -8.49
C THR A 4 -7.95 -12.42 -6.99
N HIS A 5 -7.52 -11.26 -6.49
CA HIS A 5 -7.67 -10.95 -5.06
C HIS A 5 -9.13 -10.78 -4.66
N ILE A 6 -9.95 -10.19 -5.53
CA ILE A 6 -11.39 -10.02 -5.28
C ILE A 6 -12.11 -11.38 -5.32
N ASN A 7 -11.99 -12.10 -6.43
CA ASN A 7 -12.82 -13.28 -6.71
C ASN A 7 -12.36 -14.54 -5.98
N GLU A 8 -11.04 -14.73 -5.77
CA GLU A 8 -10.51 -15.94 -5.16
C GLU A 8 -10.15 -15.76 -3.68
N PHE A 9 -9.79 -14.56 -3.27
CA PHE A 9 -9.31 -14.28 -1.91
C PHE A 9 -10.21 -13.37 -1.10
N GLN A 10 -11.37 -12.97 -1.65
CA GLN A 10 -12.41 -12.21 -0.95
C GLN A 10 -11.95 -10.86 -0.41
N TYR A 11 -11.05 -10.17 -1.14
CA TYR A 11 -10.71 -8.80 -0.85
C TYR A 11 -11.78 -7.86 -1.37
N THR A 12 -12.07 -6.81 -0.62
CA THR A 12 -12.92 -5.70 -1.07
C THR A 12 -12.06 -4.69 -1.82
N GLU A 13 -12.44 -4.42 -3.07
CA GLU A 13 -11.79 -3.39 -3.86
C GLU A 13 -12.12 -2.00 -3.34
N ILE A 14 -11.09 -1.17 -3.21
CA ILE A 14 -11.20 0.23 -2.83
C ILE A 14 -10.54 1.08 -3.92
N SER A 15 -11.22 2.14 -4.33
CA SER A 15 -10.67 3.21 -5.17
C SER A 15 -10.35 4.43 -4.30
N PRO A 16 -9.15 4.51 -3.72
CA PRO A 16 -8.81 5.56 -2.77
C PRO A 16 -8.35 6.84 -3.48
N PRO A 17 -8.39 8.01 -2.79
CA PRO A 17 -7.76 9.22 -3.26
C PRO A 17 -6.24 9.06 -3.38
N LEU A 18 -5.65 9.80 -4.33
CA LEU A 18 -4.19 9.79 -4.55
C LEU A 18 -3.47 10.91 -3.82
N ILE A 19 -4.21 11.89 -3.34
CA ILE A 19 -3.70 13.04 -2.56
C ILE A 19 -4.19 12.91 -1.14
N VAL A 20 -3.27 12.98 -0.19
CA VAL A 20 -3.55 12.80 1.24
C VAL A 20 -2.96 13.94 2.06
N ASN A 21 -3.53 14.16 3.23
CA ASN A 21 -3.00 15.09 4.21
C ASN A 21 -1.80 14.46 4.94
N GLU A 22 -0.92 15.31 5.47
CA GLU A 22 0.27 14.93 6.22
C GLU A 22 -0.02 13.90 7.34
N GLU A 23 -1.11 14.10 8.09
CA GLU A 23 -1.47 13.20 9.20
C GLU A 23 -1.78 11.77 8.77
N VAL A 24 -2.18 11.54 7.50
CA VAL A 24 -2.39 10.20 6.94
C VAL A 24 -1.04 9.51 6.70
N MET A 25 -0.04 10.27 6.27
CA MET A 25 1.33 9.80 6.05
C MET A 25 2.03 9.45 7.38
N PHE A 26 1.80 10.25 8.44
CA PHE A 26 2.29 9.92 9.79
C PHE A 26 1.66 8.64 10.33
N GLY A 27 0.37 8.45 10.12
CA GLY A 27 -0.38 7.30 10.62
C GLY A 27 0.16 5.94 10.14
N THR A 28 0.90 5.92 9.04
CA THR A 28 1.48 4.71 8.44
C THR A 28 3.02 4.73 8.42
N GLY A 29 3.65 5.67 9.13
CA GLY A 29 5.10 5.75 9.27
C GLY A 29 5.86 6.19 8.02
N GLN A 30 5.16 6.75 7.01
CA GLN A 30 5.82 7.32 5.83
C GLN A 30 6.55 8.62 6.20
N LEU A 31 5.98 9.41 7.09
CA LEU A 31 6.60 10.56 7.68
C LEU A 31 6.94 10.31 9.15
N PRO A 32 8.02 10.89 9.66
CA PRO A 32 9.03 11.70 8.95
C PRO A 32 10.09 10.85 8.22
N LYS A 33 10.08 9.54 8.41
CA LYS A 33 11.20 8.64 8.05
C LYS A 33 11.59 8.68 6.57
N PHE A 34 10.61 8.79 5.68
CA PHE A 34 10.80 8.76 4.23
C PHE A 34 10.41 10.08 3.56
N GLU A 35 10.53 11.20 4.28
CA GLU A 35 10.10 12.51 3.79
C GLU A 35 10.78 12.92 2.48
N GLU A 36 12.06 12.63 2.32
CA GLU A 36 12.83 12.96 1.12
C GLU A 36 12.30 12.25 -0.14
N ASP A 37 11.67 11.08 0.03
CA ASP A 37 11.10 10.28 -1.06
C ASP A 37 9.66 10.69 -1.43
N GLN A 38 9.03 11.55 -0.64
CA GLN A 38 7.63 11.92 -0.85
C GLN A 38 7.46 13.10 -1.81
N PHE A 39 6.46 13.04 -2.68
CA PHE A 39 6.02 14.18 -3.46
C PHE A 39 5.02 15.02 -2.67
N GLU A 40 5.48 16.15 -2.16
CA GLU A 40 4.63 17.15 -1.54
C GLU A 40 3.96 18.01 -2.61
N ILE A 41 2.67 18.30 -2.45
CA ILE A 41 1.89 19.16 -3.33
C ILE A 41 1.63 20.47 -2.59
N LYS A 42 2.00 21.58 -3.21
CA LYS A 42 1.69 22.91 -2.71
C LYS A 42 0.36 23.38 -3.28
N PHE A 43 -0.54 23.78 -2.41
CA PHE A 43 -1.77 24.48 -2.78
C PHE A 43 -1.61 25.94 -2.34
N ASP A 44 -1.96 26.84 -3.22
CA ASP A 44 -1.98 28.28 -2.88
C ASP A 44 -2.91 28.49 -1.68
N ASN A 45 -2.40 29.20 -0.67
CA ASN A 45 -3.12 29.59 0.56
C ASN A 45 -3.49 28.43 1.52
N SER A 46 -2.86 27.27 1.44
CA SER A 46 -3.07 26.21 2.42
C SER A 46 -1.84 26.00 3.30
N GLU A 47 -2.01 26.09 4.61
CA GLU A 47 -0.97 25.73 5.59
C GLU A 47 -0.83 24.21 5.75
N GLN A 48 -1.82 23.44 5.29
CA GLN A 48 -1.79 21.99 5.37
C GLN A 48 -0.95 21.38 4.27
N ARG A 49 0.07 20.65 4.67
CA ARG A 49 0.88 19.83 3.74
C ARG A 49 0.05 18.69 3.16
N LYS A 50 0.17 18.50 1.86
CA LYS A 50 -0.47 17.40 1.12
C LYS A 50 0.55 16.65 0.30
N PHE A 51 0.32 15.36 0.12
CA PHE A 51 1.25 14.46 -0.53
C PHE A 51 0.55 13.57 -1.56
N LEU A 52 1.26 13.23 -2.63
CA LEU A 52 0.89 12.11 -3.47
C LEU A 52 1.21 10.80 -2.73
N ILE A 53 0.34 9.81 -2.82
CA ILE A 53 0.54 8.55 -2.12
C ILE A 53 1.75 7.78 -2.67
N PRO A 54 2.71 7.34 -1.84
CA PRO A 54 3.79 6.44 -2.25
C PRO A 54 3.34 4.98 -2.34
N THR A 55 2.19 4.69 -1.77
CA THR A 55 1.56 3.37 -1.66
C THR A 55 0.09 3.54 -1.26
N ALA A 56 -0.80 2.68 -1.74
CA ALA A 56 -2.19 2.69 -1.30
C ALA A 56 -2.35 2.29 0.18
N GLU A 57 -1.35 1.65 0.79
CA GLU A 57 -1.33 1.33 2.22
C GLU A 57 -1.71 2.53 3.10
N VAL A 58 -1.17 3.72 2.77
CA VAL A 58 -1.44 4.94 3.57
C VAL A 58 -2.91 5.29 3.63
N VAL A 59 -3.66 5.01 2.58
CA VAL A 59 -5.10 5.30 2.54
C VAL A 59 -5.90 4.13 3.09
N LEU A 60 -5.60 2.91 2.65
CA LEU A 60 -6.34 1.71 3.05
C LEU A 60 -6.30 1.49 4.56
N THR A 61 -5.14 1.69 5.19
CA THR A 61 -5.00 1.57 6.64
C THR A 61 -5.76 2.68 7.39
N ASN A 62 -5.77 3.89 6.83
CA ASN A 62 -6.47 5.03 7.41
C ASN A 62 -8.00 4.98 7.26
N LEU A 63 -8.57 4.03 6.49
CA LEU A 63 -10.02 3.83 6.42
C LEU A 63 -10.65 3.54 7.80
N VAL A 64 -9.87 3.00 8.71
CA VAL A 64 -10.31 2.67 10.09
C VAL A 64 -9.69 3.59 11.14
N ARG A 65 -9.03 4.67 10.71
CA ARG A 65 -8.39 5.62 11.61
C ARG A 65 -9.42 6.27 12.54
N LYS A 66 -9.04 6.41 13.82
CA LYS A 66 -9.89 7.00 14.88
C LYS A 66 -11.27 6.33 15.01
N SER A 67 -11.43 5.09 14.54
CA SER A 67 -12.64 4.33 14.71
C SER A 67 -12.45 3.17 15.69
N VAL A 68 -13.50 2.85 16.43
CA VAL A 68 -13.61 1.62 17.20
C VAL A 68 -14.35 0.61 16.34
N ILE A 69 -13.70 -0.51 16.02
CA ILE A 69 -14.29 -1.55 15.18
C ILE A 69 -14.82 -2.65 16.09
N ASP A 70 -16.09 -2.99 15.91
CA ASP A 70 -16.67 -4.14 16.58
C ASP A 70 -15.98 -5.42 16.13
N LYS A 71 -15.76 -6.33 17.08
CA LYS A 71 -15.13 -7.62 16.82
C LYS A 71 -15.82 -8.40 15.68
N ASN A 72 -17.12 -8.31 15.58
CA ASN A 72 -17.92 -8.95 14.53
C ASN A 72 -17.66 -8.38 13.12
N GLN A 73 -17.04 -7.19 13.03
CA GLN A 73 -16.69 -6.52 11.79
C GLN A 73 -15.22 -6.70 11.41
N LEU A 74 -14.45 -7.43 12.21
CA LEU A 74 -13.04 -7.72 11.94
C LEU A 74 -12.88 -8.76 10.83
N GLN A 75 -11.67 -8.87 10.34
CA GLN A 75 -11.23 -9.49 9.08
C GLN A 75 -11.68 -8.67 7.87
N LYS A 76 -11.44 -7.34 7.96
CA LYS A 76 -11.57 -6.47 6.79
C LYS A 76 -10.34 -6.66 5.91
N ARG A 77 -10.56 -6.98 4.65
CA ARG A 77 -9.52 -7.19 3.65
C ARG A 77 -9.75 -6.25 2.49
N PHE A 78 -8.82 -5.35 2.29
CA PHE A 78 -8.90 -4.33 1.24
C PHE A 78 -7.84 -4.55 0.19
N VAL A 79 -8.19 -4.33 -1.06
CA VAL A 79 -7.28 -4.31 -2.19
C VAL A 79 -7.48 -3.04 -2.98
N ALA A 80 -6.39 -2.42 -3.43
CA ALA A 80 -6.43 -1.30 -4.34
C ALA A 80 -5.36 -1.43 -5.43
N SER A 81 -5.69 -1.01 -6.64
CA SER A 81 -4.73 -0.84 -7.73
C SER A 81 -4.61 0.63 -8.04
N THR A 82 -3.51 1.25 -7.64
CA THR A 82 -3.31 2.69 -7.77
C THR A 82 -1.98 3.04 -8.42
N PRO A 83 -1.88 4.20 -9.08
CA PRO A 83 -0.58 4.85 -9.25
C PRO A 83 -0.01 5.17 -7.88
N CYS A 84 1.31 5.02 -7.75
CA CYS A 84 2.09 5.34 -6.56
C CYS A 84 3.25 6.24 -6.98
N PHE A 85 3.67 7.15 -6.10
CA PHE A 85 4.60 8.21 -6.43
C PHE A 85 5.77 8.24 -5.44
N ARG A 86 7.01 8.15 -5.94
CA ARG A 86 8.22 8.21 -5.12
C ARG A 86 9.31 9.01 -5.82
N LYS A 87 10.00 9.88 -5.10
CA LYS A 87 11.13 10.65 -5.65
C LYS A 87 12.37 9.79 -5.88
N GLU A 88 12.48 8.65 -5.19
CA GLU A 88 13.66 7.74 -5.27
C GLU A 88 14.97 8.48 -4.96
N ALA A 89 14.95 9.39 -3.99
CA ALA A 89 16.02 10.36 -3.70
C ALA A 89 17.38 9.71 -3.36
N GLY A 90 17.39 8.48 -2.86
CA GLY A 90 18.65 7.77 -2.50
C GLY A 90 19.19 6.83 -3.58
N SER A 91 18.56 6.76 -4.76
CA SER A 91 18.82 5.69 -5.73
C SER A 91 19.77 6.05 -6.87
N TYR A 92 20.20 7.31 -6.97
CA TYR A 92 21.13 7.74 -8.02
C TYR A 92 22.47 7.00 -7.93
N GLY A 93 22.71 6.12 -8.89
CA GLY A 93 23.99 5.42 -9.06
C GLY A 93 24.19 4.14 -8.26
N LYS A 94 23.22 3.69 -7.44
CA LYS A 94 23.40 2.52 -6.57
C LYS A 94 22.99 1.18 -7.14
N ASP A 95 22.20 1.13 -8.20
CA ASP A 95 21.79 -0.16 -8.78
C ASP A 95 21.35 -0.02 -10.24
N THR A 96 22.32 -0.18 -11.15
CA THR A 96 22.05 -0.22 -12.60
C THR A 96 21.69 -1.63 -13.09
N LYS A 97 21.70 -2.62 -12.21
CA LYS A 97 21.38 -4.02 -12.51
C LYS A 97 20.10 -4.41 -11.78
N GLY A 98 18.94 -4.09 -12.32
CA GLY A 98 17.71 -4.47 -11.66
C GLY A 98 16.49 -3.86 -12.31
N MET A 99 15.41 -3.78 -11.55
CA MET A 99 14.15 -3.21 -11.99
C MET A 99 14.28 -1.69 -12.19
N ILE A 100 13.81 -1.18 -13.32
CA ILE A 100 13.78 0.27 -13.60
C ILE A 100 12.97 0.96 -12.49
N ARG A 101 13.59 1.95 -11.83
CA ARG A 101 12.92 2.79 -10.84
C ARG A 101 12.20 3.93 -11.55
N GLN A 102 10.97 4.17 -11.14
CA GLN A 102 10.11 5.19 -11.71
C GLN A 102 9.53 6.07 -10.62
N HIS A 103 9.39 7.37 -10.93
CA HIS A 103 8.72 8.32 -10.03
C HIS A 103 7.23 8.03 -9.88
N GLN A 104 6.63 7.43 -10.90
CA GLN A 104 5.25 6.96 -10.90
C GLN A 104 5.19 5.53 -11.42
N PHE A 105 4.52 4.65 -10.70
CA PHE A 105 4.29 3.25 -11.09
C PHE A 105 2.95 2.77 -10.52
N TYR A 106 2.41 1.71 -11.09
CA TYR A 106 1.19 1.08 -10.57
C TYR A 106 1.52 -0.03 -9.57
N LYS A 107 0.76 -0.08 -8.49
CA LYS A 107 0.88 -1.12 -7.47
C LYS A 107 -0.48 -1.64 -7.06
N VAL A 108 -0.62 -2.98 -6.97
CA VAL A 108 -1.75 -3.62 -6.31
C VAL A 108 -1.36 -3.85 -4.86
N GLU A 109 -2.04 -3.18 -3.96
CA GLU A 109 -1.80 -3.21 -2.52
C GLU A 109 -2.85 -4.03 -1.80
N LEU A 110 -2.44 -4.84 -0.84
CA LEU A 110 -3.31 -5.60 0.05
C LEU A 110 -3.16 -5.10 1.47
N VAL A 111 -4.27 -4.84 2.14
CA VAL A 111 -4.30 -4.51 3.57
C VAL A 111 -5.35 -5.37 4.26
N SER A 112 -4.98 -5.96 5.38
CA SER A 112 -5.89 -6.73 6.22
C SER A 112 -5.93 -6.15 7.64
N ILE A 113 -7.13 -6.02 8.19
CA ILE A 113 -7.38 -5.56 9.56
C ILE A 113 -8.05 -6.70 10.30
N VAL A 114 -7.32 -7.27 11.25
CA VAL A 114 -7.70 -8.49 11.96
C VAL A 114 -7.49 -8.35 13.47
N GLU A 115 -8.00 -9.30 14.24
CA GLU A 115 -7.68 -9.40 15.66
C GLU A 115 -6.18 -9.65 15.85
N PRO A 116 -5.55 -9.07 16.88
CA PRO A 116 -4.12 -9.26 17.15
C PRO A 116 -3.70 -10.74 17.23
N SER A 117 -4.55 -11.60 17.80
CA SER A 117 -4.31 -13.04 17.90
C SER A 117 -4.24 -13.77 16.57
N LYS A 118 -4.77 -13.17 15.49
CA LYS A 118 -4.81 -13.73 14.13
C LYS A 118 -3.82 -13.10 13.15
N CYS A 119 -3.00 -12.15 13.61
CA CYS A 119 -2.08 -11.43 12.73
C CYS A 119 -1.11 -12.33 11.96
N LEU A 120 -0.52 -13.33 12.64
CA LEU A 120 0.43 -14.24 11.98
C LEU A 120 -0.25 -15.15 10.95
N GLU A 121 -1.43 -15.67 11.27
CA GLU A 121 -2.23 -16.48 10.33
C GLU A 121 -2.61 -15.66 9.08
N GLU A 122 -3.05 -14.41 9.29
CA GLU A 122 -3.42 -13.55 8.18
C GLU A 122 -2.21 -13.11 7.34
N LEU A 123 -1.05 -12.89 7.96
CA LEU A 123 0.19 -12.59 7.24
C LEU A 123 0.57 -13.76 6.31
N GLU A 124 0.52 -14.98 6.80
CA GLU A 124 0.78 -16.17 5.98
C GLU A 124 -0.21 -16.29 4.82
N ARG A 125 -1.49 -16.07 5.10
CA ARG A 125 -2.53 -16.02 4.07
C ARG A 125 -2.25 -14.95 3.01
N MET A 126 -1.83 -13.76 3.40
CA MET A 126 -1.48 -12.67 2.47
C MET A 126 -0.27 -13.05 1.60
N SER A 127 0.73 -13.71 2.18
CA SER A 127 1.89 -14.23 1.44
C SER A 127 1.46 -15.25 0.37
N ILE A 128 0.56 -16.18 0.72
CA ILE A 128 -0.01 -17.15 -0.23
C ILE A 128 -0.77 -16.43 -1.36
N CYS A 129 -1.51 -15.36 -1.07
CA CYS A 129 -2.18 -14.56 -2.10
C CYS A 129 -1.19 -13.98 -3.11
N ALA A 130 -0.08 -13.41 -2.63
CA ALA A 130 0.96 -12.83 -3.48
C ALA A 130 1.65 -13.91 -4.34
N GLU A 131 2.03 -15.05 -3.75
CA GLU A 131 2.62 -16.18 -4.48
C GLU A 131 1.69 -16.71 -5.56
N LYS A 132 0.39 -16.80 -5.29
CA LYS A 132 -0.59 -17.28 -6.25
C LYS A 132 -0.59 -16.42 -7.52
N ILE A 133 -0.45 -15.10 -7.39
CA ILE A 133 -0.34 -14.20 -8.54
C ILE A 133 0.91 -14.54 -9.36
N LEU A 134 2.06 -14.72 -8.72
CA LEU A 134 3.31 -15.05 -9.41
C LEU A 134 3.19 -16.40 -10.14
N LYS A 135 2.62 -17.40 -9.50
CA LYS A 135 2.36 -18.73 -10.10
C LYS A 135 1.43 -18.62 -11.31
N LYS A 136 0.36 -17.82 -11.24
CA LYS A 136 -0.57 -17.59 -12.36
C LYS A 136 0.08 -16.89 -13.55
N LEU A 137 0.97 -15.94 -13.28
CA LEU A 137 1.70 -15.21 -14.33
C LEU A 137 2.85 -16.02 -14.92
N ARG A 138 3.09 -17.25 -14.45
CA ARG A 138 4.22 -18.12 -14.84
C ARG A 138 5.58 -17.41 -14.74
N LYS A 139 5.68 -16.38 -13.93
CA LYS A 139 6.89 -15.58 -13.74
C LYS A 139 7.43 -15.88 -12.34
N LEU A 140 8.62 -16.44 -12.28
CA LEU A 140 9.46 -16.70 -11.14
C LEU A 140 9.11 -17.97 -10.34
N LYS A 141 10.06 -18.92 -10.35
CA LYS A 141 10.28 -19.81 -9.22
C LYS A 141 10.84 -18.91 -8.10
N LEU A 142 10.04 -18.60 -7.09
CA LEU A 142 10.56 -18.08 -5.85
C LEU A 142 11.38 -19.22 -5.21
N THR A 143 12.69 -19.08 -5.19
CA THR A 143 13.54 -19.85 -4.28
C THR A 143 13.45 -19.14 -2.94
N VAL A 144 12.78 -19.73 -1.98
CA VAL A 144 12.82 -19.35 -0.57
C VAL A 144 14.15 -19.83 0.01
#